data_deb84b18a08aa3556c68039a336d064e
#
_entry.id   deb84b18a08aa3556c68039a336d064e
#
_cell.length_a   1.000
_cell.length_b   1.000
_cell.length_c   1.000
_cell.angle_alpha   90.00
_cell.angle_beta   90.00
_cell.angle_gamma   90.00
#
_symmetry.space_group_name_H-M   'P 1'
#
loop_
_entity.id
_entity.type
_entity.pdbx_description
1 polymer ?
#
loop_
_entity_poly.entity_id
_entity_poly.type
_entity_poly.pdbx_seq_one_letter_code
_entity_poly.pdbx_strand_id
1 'polypeptide(L)'
;LGFQEVVTYSFIDPATQRLFDPDVEPLMLANPMSSEQSVMRTTLLTGLADAAKKNISRQQTSGQLFEVGLVFDTSAKDQGLMQKVKVAGALWGRRQDENWCETADKVDFFDVKGNVEALCAWAGISVDVATTQDVALHPGQSAQLTLNGEVVGRIGRLHPVIEKHLGLPEVFVFELDGQAMMARPSRRHHGLSKFPSVRRDLAVVVKRDVTASEVVATVSNVLNENCIDI
;
A
#
# COMPACT_ATOMS: atom_id res chain seq x y z
N LEU A 1 3.08 14.00 -0.57
CA LEU A 1 3.52 12.78 0.12
C LEU A 1 5.04 12.50 -0.07
N GLY A 2 5.75 13.25 -0.92
CA GLY A 2 7.21 13.15 -1.06
C GLY A 2 7.74 11.96 -1.87
N PHE A 3 6.88 11.16 -2.50
CA PHE A 3 7.29 10.04 -3.33
C PHE A 3 7.85 10.50 -4.68
N GLN A 4 8.86 9.77 -5.15
CA GLN A 4 9.41 9.91 -6.50
C GLN A 4 8.87 8.81 -7.39
N GLU A 5 8.44 9.18 -8.61
CA GLU A 5 7.97 8.21 -9.60
C GLU A 5 9.12 7.41 -10.18
N VAL A 6 8.90 6.10 -10.31
CA VAL A 6 9.78 5.21 -11.05
C VAL A 6 8.97 4.44 -12.07
N VAL A 7 9.60 4.07 -13.17
CA VAL A 7 9.03 3.19 -14.19
C VAL A 7 9.92 1.97 -14.29
N THR A 8 9.35 0.81 -14.00
CA THR A 8 10.08 -0.45 -14.02
C THR A 8 9.61 -1.35 -15.16
N TYR A 9 10.44 -2.34 -15.53
CA TYR A 9 10.09 -3.26 -16.61
C TYR A 9 8.91 -4.15 -16.22
N SER A 10 8.04 -4.41 -17.21
CA SER A 10 6.94 -5.37 -17.07
C SER A 10 7.41 -6.83 -17.15
N PHE A 11 8.66 -7.05 -17.56
CA PHE A 11 9.30 -8.35 -17.67
C PHE A 11 10.26 -8.53 -16.50
N ILE A 12 10.13 -9.64 -15.78
CA ILE A 12 10.89 -9.90 -14.56
C ILE A 12 11.41 -11.33 -14.52
N ASP A 13 12.29 -11.57 -13.55
CA ASP A 13 12.82 -12.89 -13.27
C ASP A 13 11.75 -13.79 -12.62
N PRO A 14 11.54 -15.02 -13.13
CA PRO A 14 10.57 -15.97 -12.56
C PRO A 14 10.83 -16.33 -11.10
N ALA A 15 12.09 -16.40 -10.68
CA ALA A 15 12.43 -16.72 -9.30
C ALA A 15 12.05 -15.58 -8.36
N THR A 16 12.32 -14.34 -8.76
CA THR A 16 11.90 -13.15 -8.03
C THR A 16 10.37 -13.05 -7.96
N GLN A 17 9.67 -13.33 -9.09
CA GLN A 17 8.21 -13.32 -9.12
C GLN A 17 7.60 -14.28 -8.07
N ARG A 18 8.14 -15.51 -7.97
CA ARG A 18 7.66 -16.51 -7.02
C ARG A 18 7.86 -16.14 -5.55
N LEU A 19 8.77 -15.24 -5.23
CA LEU A 19 8.96 -14.75 -3.86
C LEU A 19 7.80 -13.84 -3.42
N PHE A 20 7.20 -13.10 -4.36
CA PHE A 20 6.13 -12.16 -4.06
C PHE A 20 4.73 -12.75 -4.24
N ASP A 21 4.54 -13.56 -5.26
CA ASP A 21 3.25 -14.20 -5.57
C ASP A 21 3.48 -15.68 -5.96
N PRO A 22 3.74 -16.58 -5.00
CA PRO A 22 4.08 -17.97 -5.28
C PRO A 22 2.93 -18.78 -5.89
N ASP A 23 1.69 -18.39 -5.61
CA ASP A 23 0.48 -19.11 -6.03
C ASP A 23 -0.03 -18.67 -7.42
N VAL A 24 0.60 -17.64 -8.02
CA VAL A 24 0.23 -17.12 -9.33
C VAL A 24 1.23 -17.58 -10.38
N GLU A 25 0.76 -18.34 -11.37
CA GLU A 25 1.59 -18.72 -12.52
C GLU A 25 1.70 -17.52 -13.47
N PRO A 26 2.88 -16.90 -13.62
CA PRO A 26 3.04 -15.74 -14.48
C PRO A 26 3.04 -16.12 -15.96
N LEU A 27 2.61 -15.23 -16.84
CA LEU A 27 2.69 -15.41 -18.28
C LEU A 27 4.17 -15.43 -18.72
N MET A 28 4.58 -16.51 -19.36
CA MET A 28 5.91 -16.64 -19.95
C MET A 28 5.98 -15.96 -21.31
N LEU A 29 7.10 -15.29 -21.58
CA LEU A 29 7.39 -14.71 -22.89
C LEU A 29 7.87 -15.81 -23.85
N ALA A 30 7.40 -15.79 -25.11
CA ALA A 30 7.81 -16.74 -26.13
C ALA A 30 9.29 -16.53 -26.55
N ASN A 31 9.77 -15.28 -26.51
CA ASN A 31 11.11 -14.88 -26.90
C ASN A 31 11.69 -13.83 -25.93
N PRO A 32 12.05 -14.21 -24.71
CA PRO A 32 12.59 -13.28 -23.72
C PRO A 32 13.96 -12.74 -24.13
N MET A 33 14.26 -11.50 -23.74
CA MET A 33 15.58 -10.90 -23.97
C MET A 33 16.68 -11.55 -23.12
N SER A 34 16.33 -12.04 -21.94
CA SER A 34 17.20 -12.79 -21.04
C SER A 34 16.38 -13.73 -20.16
N SER A 35 17.04 -14.70 -19.53
CA SER A 35 16.39 -15.59 -18.55
C SER A 35 15.84 -14.82 -17.33
N GLU A 36 16.47 -13.70 -16.99
CA GLU A 36 16.07 -12.82 -15.88
C GLU A 36 14.90 -11.88 -16.21
N GLN A 37 14.42 -11.92 -17.47
CA GLN A 37 13.31 -11.09 -17.95
C GLN A 37 12.36 -11.94 -18.81
N SER A 38 11.96 -13.10 -18.29
CA SER A 38 11.25 -14.11 -19.06
C SER A 38 9.77 -14.25 -18.74
N VAL A 39 9.27 -13.56 -17.70
CA VAL A 39 7.86 -13.59 -17.34
C VAL A 39 7.29 -12.19 -17.16
N MET A 40 5.96 -12.08 -17.38
CA MET A 40 5.22 -10.85 -17.10
C MET A 40 4.99 -10.71 -15.60
N ARG A 41 5.15 -9.50 -15.06
CA ARG A 41 4.92 -9.21 -13.64
C ARG A 41 3.46 -9.34 -13.24
N THR A 42 3.18 -9.95 -12.09
CA THR A 42 1.85 -10.01 -11.46
C THR A 42 1.66 -8.93 -10.40
N THR A 43 2.74 -8.31 -9.95
CA THR A 43 2.78 -7.23 -8.95
C THR A 43 3.81 -6.17 -9.34
N LEU A 44 3.59 -4.92 -8.91
CA LEU A 44 4.58 -3.84 -9.04
C LEU A 44 5.67 -3.91 -7.98
N LEU A 45 5.44 -4.67 -6.89
CA LEU A 45 6.35 -4.73 -5.75
C LEU A 45 7.73 -5.30 -6.12
N THR A 46 7.80 -6.21 -7.09
CA THR A 46 9.07 -6.77 -7.59
C THR A 46 9.97 -5.69 -8.18
N GLY A 47 9.41 -4.85 -9.06
CA GLY A 47 10.11 -3.74 -9.69
C GLY A 47 10.53 -2.66 -8.69
N LEU A 48 9.64 -2.32 -7.75
CA LEU A 48 9.92 -1.35 -6.69
C LEU A 48 11.01 -1.84 -5.73
N ALA A 49 11.01 -3.14 -5.38
CA ALA A 49 12.06 -3.73 -4.55
C ALA A 49 13.43 -3.69 -5.24
N ASP A 50 13.48 -3.97 -6.55
CA ASP A 50 14.72 -3.85 -7.35
C ASP A 50 15.17 -2.39 -7.47
N ALA A 51 14.25 -1.46 -7.67
CA ALA A 51 14.55 -0.03 -7.69
C ALA A 51 15.09 0.45 -6.33
N ALA A 52 14.48 0.04 -5.22
CA ALA A 52 14.96 0.33 -3.86
C ALA A 52 16.38 -0.23 -3.66
N LYS A 53 16.62 -1.51 -4.02
CA LYS A 53 17.93 -2.14 -3.94
C LYS A 53 19.00 -1.34 -4.71
N LYS A 54 18.69 -0.91 -5.94
CA LYS A 54 19.61 -0.10 -6.76
C LYS A 54 19.94 1.25 -6.13
N ASN A 55 18.95 1.91 -5.51
CA ASN A 55 19.15 3.17 -4.82
C ASN A 55 19.98 2.98 -3.54
N ILE A 56 19.67 1.97 -2.74
CA ILE A 56 20.40 1.63 -1.51
C ILE A 56 21.86 1.29 -1.83
N SER A 57 22.12 0.52 -2.89
CA SER A 57 23.49 0.19 -3.32
C SER A 57 24.29 1.42 -3.79
N ARG A 58 23.61 2.51 -4.14
CA ARG A 58 24.19 3.83 -4.44
C ARG A 58 24.23 4.77 -3.25
N GLN A 59 24.15 4.22 -2.03
CA GLN A 59 24.21 4.98 -0.77
C GLN A 59 23.00 5.89 -0.49
N GLN A 60 21.88 5.68 -1.17
CA GLN A 60 20.61 6.33 -0.81
C GLN A 60 20.01 5.59 0.40
N THR A 61 20.36 6.06 1.59
CA THR A 61 20.01 5.40 2.87
C THR A 61 18.52 5.53 3.22
N SER A 62 17.80 6.45 2.58
CA SER A 62 16.35 6.65 2.72
C SER A 62 15.74 6.96 1.35
N GLY A 63 14.46 6.63 1.18
CA GLY A 63 13.74 6.96 -0.04
C GLY A 63 12.29 6.54 -0.01
N GLN A 64 11.52 7.17 -0.89
CA GLN A 64 10.11 6.90 -1.11
C GLN A 64 9.86 6.88 -2.63
N LEU A 65 9.53 5.70 -3.14
CA LEU A 65 9.29 5.48 -4.57
C LEU A 65 7.85 5.05 -4.80
N PHE A 66 7.27 5.43 -5.94
CA PHE A 66 5.99 4.90 -6.38
C PHE A 66 6.00 4.59 -7.89
N GLU A 67 5.10 3.72 -8.28
CA GLU A 67 4.84 3.39 -9.68
C GLU A 67 3.34 3.24 -9.90
N VAL A 68 2.85 3.74 -11.02
CA VAL A 68 1.53 3.42 -11.57
C VAL A 68 1.77 2.61 -12.84
N GLY A 69 1.33 1.35 -12.84
CA GLY A 69 1.65 0.46 -13.95
C GLY A 69 0.66 -0.68 -14.12
N LEU A 70 0.84 -1.39 -15.23
CA LEU A 70 0.08 -2.59 -15.53
C LEU A 70 0.73 -3.81 -14.90
N VAL A 71 -0.12 -4.68 -14.33
CA VAL A 71 0.22 -6.03 -13.94
C VAL A 71 -0.61 -7.02 -14.76
N PHE A 72 -0.13 -8.25 -14.87
CA PHE A 72 -0.66 -9.24 -15.79
C PHE A 72 -1.16 -10.44 -15.00
N ASP A 73 -2.47 -10.67 -15.06
CA ASP A 73 -3.15 -11.73 -14.32
C ASP A 73 -3.62 -12.83 -15.27
N THR A 74 -3.19 -14.04 -14.99
CA THR A 74 -3.54 -15.25 -15.75
C THR A 74 -4.54 -16.14 -15.01
N SER A 75 -4.98 -15.73 -13.82
CA SER A 75 -5.83 -16.54 -12.95
C SER A 75 -7.23 -16.82 -13.53
N ALA A 76 -7.72 -15.92 -14.39
CA ALA A 76 -9.01 -16.09 -15.10
C ALA A 76 -8.81 -16.88 -16.41
N LYS A 77 -8.66 -18.20 -16.31
CA LYS A 77 -8.38 -19.10 -17.46
C LYS A 77 -9.33 -18.94 -18.66
N ASP A 78 -10.56 -18.52 -18.43
CA ASP A 78 -11.59 -18.37 -19.47
C ASP A 78 -11.62 -16.98 -20.13
N GLN A 79 -10.93 -15.98 -19.57
CA GLN A 79 -10.95 -14.59 -20.05
C GLN A 79 -9.66 -14.17 -20.76
N GLY A 80 -8.67 -15.06 -20.85
CA GLY A 80 -7.37 -14.76 -21.42
C GLY A 80 -6.50 -13.89 -20.48
N LEU A 81 -5.54 -13.15 -21.06
CA LEU A 81 -4.65 -12.28 -20.32
C LEU A 81 -5.38 -11.03 -19.85
N MET A 82 -5.54 -10.88 -18.54
CA MET A 82 -6.10 -9.66 -17.96
C MET A 82 -4.97 -8.69 -17.57
N GLN A 83 -5.14 -7.44 -17.95
CA GLN A 83 -4.25 -6.33 -17.54
C GLN A 83 -4.97 -5.48 -16.50
N LYS A 84 -4.34 -5.32 -15.34
CA LYS A 84 -4.87 -4.49 -14.24
C LYS A 84 -3.92 -3.34 -13.97
N VAL A 85 -4.47 -2.13 -13.86
CA VAL A 85 -3.70 -0.99 -13.38
C VAL A 85 -3.55 -1.10 -11.87
N LYS A 86 -2.32 -0.96 -11.40
CA LYS A 86 -2.00 -0.90 -9.97
C LYS A 86 -1.27 0.40 -9.65
N VAL A 87 -1.39 0.83 -8.41
CA VAL A 87 -0.59 1.90 -7.81
C VAL A 87 0.18 1.29 -6.66
N ALA A 88 1.48 1.39 -6.66
CA ALA A 88 2.29 0.83 -5.59
C ALA A 88 3.39 1.79 -5.16
N GLY A 89 3.89 1.60 -3.95
CA GLY A 89 5.02 2.37 -3.43
C GLY A 89 5.88 1.58 -2.47
N ALA A 90 7.10 2.08 -2.28
CA ALA A 90 8.09 1.52 -1.36
C ALA A 90 8.77 2.65 -0.59
N LEU A 91 8.95 2.45 0.72
CA LEU A 91 9.59 3.39 1.65
C LEU A 91 10.66 2.66 2.43
N TRP A 92 11.81 3.32 2.64
CA TRP A 92 12.88 2.79 3.49
C TRP A 92 13.70 3.90 4.13
N GLY A 93 14.39 3.56 5.22
CA GLY A 93 15.33 4.44 5.89
C GLY A 93 14.67 5.45 6.82
N ARG A 94 15.05 6.70 6.75
CA ARG A 94 14.52 7.77 7.62
C ARG A 94 13.16 8.25 7.14
N ARG A 95 12.29 8.60 8.09
CA ARG A 95 10.98 9.21 7.83
C ARG A 95 11.11 10.56 7.11
N GLN A 96 12.07 11.35 7.53
CA GLN A 96 12.37 12.66 6.97
C GLN A 96 13.86 12.80 6.70
N ASP A 97 14.21 13.72 5.80
CA ASP A 97 15.59 14.11 5.56
C ASP A 97 16.20 14.68 6.83
N GLU A 98 17.53 14.60 6.93
CA GLU A 98 18.27 15.09 8.08
C GLU A 98 18.00 16.59 8.30
N ASN A 99 17.43 16.92 9.46
CA ASN A 99 17.12 18.27 9.85
C ASN A 99 17.41 18.44 11.35
N TRP A 100 17.48 19.70 11.80
CA TRP A 100 17.81 20.04 13.17
C TRP A 100 16.63 20.03 14.15
N CYS A 101 15.41 19.87 13.65
CA CYS A 101 14.18 19.91 14.46
C CYS A 101 13.68 18.55 14.89
N GLU A 102 14.02 17.47 14.18
CA GLU A 102 13.42 16.17 14.38
C GLU A 102 14.42 15.07 14.67
N THR A 103 13.97 14.06 15.39
CA THR A 103 14.72 12.84 15.66
C THR A 103 14.91 12.03 14.37
N ALA A 104 16.01 11.29 14.29
CA ALA A 104 16.33 10.44 13.13
C ALA A 104 15.47 9.16 13.10
N ASP A 105 14.14 9.31 13.18
CA ASP A 105 13.22 8.19 13.22
C ASP A 105 13.16 7.49 11.86
N LYS A 106 13.12 6.16 11.91
CA LYS A 106 12.94 5.34 10.70
C LYS A 106 11.47 5.27 10.34
N VAL A 107 11.22 5.04 9.04
CA VAL A 107 9.88 4.71 8.55
C VAL A 107 9.39 3.43 9.22
N ASP A 108 8.08 3.39 9.48
CA ASP A 108 7.40 2.26 10.08
C ASP A 108 6.10 1.91 9.34
N PHE A 109 5.35 0.93 9.88
CA PHE A 109 4.06 0.52 9.33
C PHE A 109 3.04 1.66 9.30
N PHE A 110 3.06 2.55 10.28
CA PHE A 110 2.08 3.64 10.37
C PHE A 110 2.38 4.74 9.35
N ASP A 111 3.63 4.90 8.93
CA ASP A 111 3.99 5.83 7.87
C ASP A 111 3.42 5.40 6.52
N VAL A 112 3.57 4.11 6.16
CA VAL A 112 2.97 3.60 4.91
C VAL A 112 1.46 3.61 4.98
N LYS A 113 0.87 3.27 6.14
CA LYS A 113 -0.58 3.33 6.37
C LYS A 113 -1.11 4.76 6.20
N GLY A 114 -0.49 5.75 6.85
CA GLY A 114 -0.87 7.16 6.76
C GLY A 114 -0.76 7.71 5.33
N ASN A 115 0.27 7.32 4.57
CA ASN A 115 0.40 7.69 3.16
C ASN A 115 -0.73 7.14 2.31
N VAL A 116 -1.12 5.88 2.53
CA VAL A 116 -2.23 5.25 1.81
C VAL A 116 -3.56 5.86 2.21
N GLU A 117 -3.79 6.13 3.49
CA GLU A 117 -4.99 6.83 3.96
C GLU A 117 -5.12 8.24 3.35
N ALA A 118 -4.01 8.98 3.29
CA ALA A 118 -3.99 10.29 2.63
C ALA A 118 -4.29 10.20 1.12
N LEU A 119 -3.77 9.17 0.43
CA LEU A 119 -4.05 8.92 -0.97
C LEU A 119 -5.54 8.57 -1.18
N CYS A 120 -6.11 7.71 -0.34
CA CYS A 120 -7.53 7.34 -0.36
C CYS A 120 -8.43 8.56 -0.08
N ALA A 121 -8.08 9.37 0.90
CA ALA A 121 -8.81 10.60 1.21
C ALA A 121 -8.79 11.60 0.05
N TRP A 122 -7.63 11.74 -0.64
CA TRP A 122 -7.53 12.55 -1.85
C TRP A 122 -8.40 12.00 -2.98
N ALA A 123 -8.45 10.68 -3.16
CA ALA A 123 -9.34 10.01 -4.11
C ALA A 123 -10.83 10.10 -3.70
N GLY A 124 -11.12 10.47 -2.45
CA GLY A 124 -12.48 10.55 -1.91
C GLY A 124 -13.09 9.19 -1.58
N ILE A 125 -12.26 8.19 -1.28
CA ILE A 125 -12.65 6.85 -0.86
C ILE A 125 -12.22 6.60 0.58
N SER A 126 -12.97 5.78 1.30
CA SER A 126 -12.62 5.29 2.63
C SER A 126 -12.41 3.79 2.54
N VAL A 127 -11.28 3.31 3.03
CA VAL A 127 -10.93 1.90 3.04
C VAL A 127 -10.87 1.38 4.48
N ASP A 128 -11.31 0.16 4.66
CA ASP A 128 -11.15 -0.56 5.92
C ASP A 128 -9.81 -1.30 5.91
N VAL A 129 -9.16 -1.35 7.07
CA VAL A 129 -7.86 -1.98 7.26
C VAL A 129 -8.03 -3.22 8.13
N ALA A 130 -7.68 -4.38 7.59
CA ALA A 130 -7.76 -5.65 8.30
C ALA A 130 -6.42 -6.39 8.27
N THR A 131 -6.17 -7.21 9.29
CA THR A 131 -4.99 -8.07 9.32
C THR A 131 -4.99 -9.04 8.13
N THR A 132 -3.81 -9.34 7.58
CA THR A 132 -3.66 -10.27 6.47
C THR A 132 -2.52 -11.25 6.72
N GLN A 133 -2.55 -12.38 6.01
CA GLN A 133 -1.43 -13.33 5.91
C GLN A 133 -0.95 -13.34 4.45
N ASP A 134 -0.27 -12.28 4.06
CA ASP A 134 0.31 -12.15 2.73
C ASP A 134 1.75 -12.68 2.76
N VAL A 135 2.08 -13.58 1.84
CA VAL A 135 3.40 -14.25 1.78
C VAL A 135 4.54 -13.27 1.44
N ALA A 136 4.23 -12.19 0.75
CA ALA A 136 5.21 -11.14 0.42
C ALA A 136 5.46 -10.18 1.58
N LEU A 137 4.59 -10.18 2.60
CA LEU A 137 4.63 -9.20 3.68
C LEU A 137 4.96 -9.85 5.03
N HIS A 138 5.48 -9.03 5.94
CA HIS A 138 5.80 -9.44 7.30
C HIS A 138 4.52 -9.79 8.08
N PRO A 139 4.40 -10.97 8.69
CA PRO A 139 3.15 -11.44 9.32
C PRO A 139 2.64 -10.58 10.47
N GLY A 140 3.53 -9.81 11.13
CA GLY A 140 3.15 -8.92 12.24
C GLY A 140 3.09 -7.44 11.86
N GLN A 141 3.39 -7.07 10.61
CA GLN A 141 3.44 -5.68 10.14
C GLN A 141 2.85 -5.60 8.73
N SER A 142 1.64 -6.14 8.57
CA SER A 142 0.93 -6.15 7.28
C SER A 142 -0.56 -6.05 7.49
N ALA A 143 -1.24 -5.48 6.49
CA ALA A 143 -2.68 -5.40 6.44
C ALA A 143 -3.17 -5.44 4.99
N GLN A 144 -4.39 -5.94 4.82
CA GLN A 144 -5.15 -5.77 3.59
C GLN A 144 -6.09 -4.57 3.70
N LEU A 145 -6.36 -3.96 2.58
CA LEU A 145 -7.28 -2.84 2.46
C LEU A 145 -8.53 -3.30 1.72
N THR A 146 -9.68 -3.01 2.28
CA THR A 146 -10.96 -3.36 1.67
C THR A 146 -11.81 -2.12 1.43
N LEU A 147 -12.54 -2.14 0.31
CA LEU A 147 -13.51 -1.12 -0.06
C LEU A 147 -14.84 -1.82 -0.35
N ASN A 148 -15.88 -1.51 0.42
CA ASN A 148 -17.19 -2.16 0.29
C ASN A 148 -17.13 -3.71 0.40
N GLY A 149 -16.19 -4.24 1.18
CA GLY A 149 -16.00 -5.68 1.37
C GLY A 149 -15.12 -6.37 0.33
N GLU A 150 -14.67 -5.67 -0.71
CA GLU A 150 -13.75 -6.19 -1.72
C GLU A 150 -12.30 -5.77 -1.39
N VAL A 151 -11.35 -6.69 -1.55
CA VAL A 151 -9.93 -6.40 -1.33
C VAL A 151 -9.42 -5.52 -2.48
N VAL A 152 -8.97 -4.31 -2.13
CA VAL A 152 -8.47 -3.32 -3.10
C VAL A 152 -6.98 -3.02 -2.93
N GLY A 153 -6.33 -3.60 -1.93
CA GLY A 153 -4.90 -3.38 -1.74
C GLY A 153 -4.31 -4.12 -0.56
N ARG A 154 -3.00 -3.99 -0.46
CA ARG A 154 -2.18 -4.53 0.63
C ARG A 154 -1.12 -3.52 1.04
N ILE A 155 -0.80 -3.48 2.33
CA ILE A 155 0.25 -2.64 2.90
C ILE A 155 1.06 -3.42 3.92
N GLY A 156 2.32 -3.09 4.09
CA GLY A 156 3.14 -3.67 5.14
C GLY A 156 4.63 -3.58 4.86
N ARG A 157 5.41 -4.14 5.78
CA ARG A 157 6.83 -4.39 5.58
C ARG A 157 7.00 -5.60 4.67
N LEU A 158 7.99 -5.60 3.78
CA LEU A 158 8.35 -6.79 3.03
C LEU A 158 8.72 -7.95 3.98
N HIS A 159 8.42 -9.16 3.54
CA HIS A 159 8.76 -10.35 4.33
C HIS A 159 10.29 -10.44 4.54
N PRO A 160 10.79 -10.73 5.76
CA PRO A 160 12.23 -10.78 6.03
C PRO A 160 13.03 -11.74 5.14
N VAL A 161 12.39 -12.79 4.64
CA VAL A 161 13.01 -13.71 3.66
C VAL A 161 13.27 -13.00 2.34
N ILE A 162 12.34 -12.17 1.88
CA ILE A 162 12.49 -11.37 0.65
C ILE A 162 13.56 -10.31 0.84
N GLU A 163 13.51 -9.56 1.96
CA GLU A 163 14.52 -8.55 2.31
C GLU A 163 15.92 -9.16 2.30
N LYS A 164 16.10 -10.33 2.94
CA LYS A 164 17.37 -11.04 2.97
C LYS A 164 17.81 -11.53 1.61
N HIS A 165 16.90 -12.11 0.81
CA HIS A 165 17.21 -12.62 -0.53
C HIS A 165 17.66 -11.50 -1.48
N LEU A 166 17.01 -10.36 -1.41
CA LEU A 166 17.33 -9.20 -2.25
C LEU A 166 18.46 -8.33 -1.68
N GLY A 167 18.88 -8.54 -0.43
CA GLY A 167 19.86 -7.71 0.27
C GLY A 167 19.32 -6.32 0.62
N LEU A 168 18.05 -6.24 0.97
CA LEU A 168 17.36 -5.01 1.37
C LEU A 168 17.40 -4.84 2.89
N PRO A 169 17.41 -3.59 3.40
CA PRO A 169 17.02 -3.29 4.78
C PRO A 169 15.51 -3.47 4.97
N GLU A 170 14.99 -2.96 6.08
CA GLU A 170 13.54 -2.85 6.27
C GLU A 170 12.92 -1.95 5.19
N VAL A 171 12.01 -2.51 4.40
CA VAL A 171 11.28 -1.81 3.33
C VAL A 171 9.79 -1.98 3.56
N PHE A 172 9.09 -0.87 3.66
CA PHE A 172 7.63 -0.83 3.75
C PHE A 172 7.05 -0.56 2.37
N VAL A 173 5.97 -1.26 2.04
CA VAL A 173 5.35 -1.21 0.71
C VAL A 173 3.84 -1.12 0.79
N PHE A 174 3.25 -0.60 -0.25
CA PHE A 174 1.82 -0.72 -0.51
C PHE A 174 1.59 -1.05 -1.98
N GLU A 175 0.48 -1.70 -2.26
CA GLU A 175 -0.02 -1.93 -3.61
C GLU A 175 -1.55 -1.85 -3.62
N LEU A 176 -2.11 -1.00 -4.47
CA LEU A 176 -3.53 -0.68 -4.55
C LEU A 176 -4.08 -0.98 -5.94
N ASP A 177 -5.33 -1.36 -6.02
CA ASP A 177 -6.06 -1.46 -7.28
C ASP A 177 -6.32 -0.06 -7.85
N GLY A 178 -5.78 0.21 -9.04
CA GLY A 178 -5.91 1.52 -9.68
C GLY A 178 -7.35 1.84 -10.10
N GLN A 179 -8.18 0.84 -10.40
CA GLN A 179 -9.58 1.07 -10.75
C GLN A 179 -10.38 1.50 -9.51
N ALA A 180 -10.14 0.86 -8.37
CA ALA A 180 -10.74 1.26 -7.10
C ALA A 180 -10.39 2.70 -6.74
N MET A 181 -9.13 3.12 -6.99
CA MET A 181 -8.68 4.50 -6.75
C MET A 181 -9.31 5.52 -7.70
N MET A 182 -9.75 5.11 -8.88
CA MET A 182 -10.42 5.97 -9.86
C MET A 182 -11.94 6.04 -9.67
N ALA A 183 -12.52 5.16 -8.88
CA ALA A 183 -13.96 5.11 -8.58
C ALA A 183 -14.37 6.26 -7.64
N ARG A 184 -14.23 7.51 -8.11
CA ARG A 184 -14.57 8.70 -7.30
C ARG A 184 -16.07 8.76 -7.04
N PRO A 185 -16.50 8.78 -5.77
CA PRO A 185 -17.89 9.10 -5.46
C PRO A 185 -18.20 10.54 -5.92
N SER A 186 -19.40 10.75 -6.42
CA SER A 186 -19.85 12.09 -6.77
C SER A 186 -19.85 12.97 -5.51
N ARG A 187 -18.98 13.97 -5.48
CA ARG A 187 -18.95 14.94 -4.39
C ARG A 187 -20.21 15.78 -4.45
N ARG A 188 -21.11 15.58 -3.50
CA ARG A 188 -22.26 16.47 -3.30
C ARG A 188 -21.83 17.61 -2.41
N HIS A 189 -22.23 18.83 -2.81
CA HIS A 189 -22.04 19.99 -1.95
C HIS A 189 -22.96 19.85 -0.71
N HIS A 190 -22.35 19.84 0.47
CA HIS A 190 -23.08 19.99 1.72
C HIS A 190 -23.02 21.44 2.15
N GLY A 191 -24.17 22.02 2.50
CA GLY A 191 -24.25 23.39 2.99
C GLY A 191 -23.41 23.54 4.26
N LEU A 192 -22.71 24.66 4.39
CA LEU A 192 -21.97 24.96 5.62
C LEU A 192 -22.93 25.17 6.78
N SER A 193 -22.61 24.57 7.94
CA SER A 193 -23.36 24.79 9.17
C SER A 193 -23.30 26.28 9.54
N LYS A 194 -24.44 26.85 9.89
CA LYS A 194 -24.55 28.24 10.43
C LYS A 194 -24.26 28.31 11.93
N PHE A 195 -24.14 27.15 12.59
CA PHE A 195 -23.92 27.06 14.02
C PHE A 195 -22.43 26.84 14.31
N PRO A 196 -21.92 27.39 15.44
CA PRO A 196 -20.55 27.10 15.87
C PRO A 196 -20.40 25.63 16.24
N SER A 197 -19.21 25.08 16.01
CA SER A 197 -18.87 23.71 16.45
C SER A 197 -18.77 23.64 17.98
N VAL A 198 -19.15 22.51 18.53
CA VAL A 198 -18.98 22.20 19.97
C VAL A 198 -18.07 20.98 20.08
N ARG A 199 -16.98 21.13 20.85
CA ARG A 199 -16.06 20.03 21.12
C ARG A 199 -16.43 19.33 22.42
N ARG A 200 -16.36 18.00 22.42
CA ARG A 200 -16.56 17.16 23.59
C ARG A 200 -15.47 16.10 23.63
N ASP A 201 -14.87 15.91 24.79
CA ASP A 201 -13.89 14.88 25.05
C ASP A 201 -14.53 13.76 25.88
N LEU A 202 -14.35 12.52 25.46
CA LEU A 202 -14.83 11.33 26.14
C LEU A 202 -13.65 10.43 26.46
N ALA A 203 -13.48 10.07 27.73
CA ALA A 203 -12.54 9.05 28.16
C ALA A 203 -13.30 7.76 28.43
N VAL A 204 -13.00 6.71 27.66
CA VAL A 204 -13.66 5.41 27.79
C VAL A 204 -12.66 4.33 28.18
N VAL A 205 -13.11 3.37 28.97
CA VAL A 205 -12.35 2.17 29.31
C VAL A 205 -13.00 1.00 28.60
N VAL A 206 -12.27 0.38 27.70
CA VAL A 206 -12.73 -0.75 26.89
C VAL A 206 -11.87 -1.99 27.15
N LYS A 207 -12.37 -3.16 26.79
CA LYS A 207 -11.57 -4.39 26.81
C LYS A 207 -10.44 -4.29 25.80
N ARG A 208 -9.33 -5.03 26.04
CA ARG A 208 -8.13 -4.96 25.22
C ARG A 208 -8.32 -5.46 23.78
N ASP A 209 -9.31 -6.27 23.55
CA ASP A 209 -9.70 -6.82 22.24
C ASP A 209 -10.54 -5.85 21.39
N VAL A 210 -11.07 -4.77 21.98
CA VAL A 210 -11.82 -3.73 21.27
C VAL A 210 -10.83 -2.80 20.55
N THR A 211 -10.99 -2.70 19.24
CA THR A 211 -10.12 -1.86 18.40
C THR A 211 -10.53 -0.39 18.43
N ALA A 212 -9.58 0.52 18.16
CA ALA A 212 -9.87 1.94 18.05
C ALA A 212 -10.92 2.23 16.95
N SER A 213 -10.88 1.48 15.84
CA SER A 213 -11.84 1.60 14.74
C SER A 213 -13.27 1.26 15.18
N GLU A 214 -13.48 0.26 16.03
CA GLU A 214 -14.79 -0.08 16.57
C GLU A 214 -15.32 1.03 17.48
N VAL A 215 -14.46 1.65 18.28
CA VAL A 215 -14.85 2.79 19.13
C VAL A 215 -15.27 3.97 18.25
N VAL A 216 -14.45 4.35 17.27
CA VAL A 216 -14.73 5.44 16.33
C VAL A 216 -16.02 5.17 15.55
N ALA A 217 -16.20 3.96 15.01
CA ALA A 217 -17.40 3.58 14.28
C ALA A 217 -18.65 3.67 15.15
N THR A 218 -18.56 3.27 16.43
CA THR A 218 -19.69 3.36 17.38
C THR A 218 -20.08 4.81 17.61
N VAL A 219 -19.12 5.70 17.82
CA VAL A 219 -19.35 7.13 18.01
C VAL A 219 -19.94 7.75 16.74
N SER A 220 -19.37 7.46 15.57
CA SER A 220 -19.86 7.96 14.28
C SER A 220 -21.32 7.55 14.03
N ASN A 221 -21.67 6.29 14.29
CA ASN A 221 -23.02 5.76 14.10
C ASN A 221 -24.06 6.45 15.02
N VAL A 222 -23.64 6.85 16.22
CA VAL A 222 -24.54 7.55 17.17
C VAL A 222 -24.71 9.02 16.80
N LEU A 223 -23.64 9.68 16.38
CA LEU A 223 -23.64 11.11 16.07
C LEU A 223 -24.10 11.43 14.65
N ASN A 224 -24.06 10.45 13.74
CA ASN A 224 -24.46 10.59 12.32
C ASN A 224 -23.81 11.82 11.67
N GLU A 225 -24.61 12.58 10.88
CA GLU A 225 -24.16 13.78 10.15
C GLU A 225 -23.76 14.96 11.06
N ASN A 226 -24.01 14.87 12.37
CA ASN A 226 -23.67 15.94 13.32
C ASN A 226 -22.20 15.87 13.78
N CYS A 227 -21.49 14.78 13.49
CA CYS A 227 -20.08 14.66 13.80
C CYS A 227 -19.24 15.20 12.63
N ILE A 228 -18.35 16.16 12.93
CA ILE A 228 -17.46 16.77 11.94
C ILE A 228 -16.11 16.06 11.96
N ASP A 229 -15.66 15.65 13.15
CA ASP A 229 -14.35 15.02 13.37
C ASP A 229 -14.38 14.21 14.67
N ILE A 230 -13.67 13.07 14.72
CA ILE A 230 -13.57 12.18 15.89
C ILE A 230 -12.09 11.91 16.19
#